data_e6e3190c9e858bb24e49108e101a8e16
#
_entry.id   e6e3190c9e858bb24e49108e101a8e16
#
_cell.length_a   1.000
_cell.length_b   1.000
_cell.length_c   1.000
_cell.angle_alpha   90.00
_cell.angle_beta   90.00
_cell.angle_gamma   90.00
#
_symmetry.space_group_name_H-M   'P 1'
#
loop_
_entity.id
_entity.type
_entity.pdbx_description
1 polymer ?
#
loop_
_entity_poly.entity_id
_entity_poly.type
_entity_poly.pdbx_seq_one_letter_code
_entity_poly.pdbx_strand_id
1 'polypeptide(L)'
;MQVGQHTGMDLSEVANWRGHVIVCGLSGVGLRTVEQLNQAGVMVAVLDDEPHQRLVRVVEGWDVPYIVGSTRVSGSLDRAGIAGARAVVCAERTEVQTLETSLLISELRPDIRVVVQLANAAVGAAVTQVTGPGTVLDVAALAAPSIVEACLGDDHYQIEFGGTRFVTAEVDVERYASLRALIGALAPIAVVPVDGSATVACPGRDHMVHIGDQVTVLGTEQELAEADLGVKAADNPALQARHSTKPNLIRRFTAVVGSDANSTFRSAIVAALILVVVSTIILRVGYRTPSGGHMHLIDALYFTVETISTVGFGDFSFAAQSVPMTIFGIFLIAAGATLLTTVFALITNLLVSWRIEQTLGRTQLVGMQDHVVVIGLGSVGIRVLEGLRAEGREVVVVERNENNRYLNQARALGAAVLFGDSTQRQTLELANVHSASAVAVLTSDDLTNIETGLAVRDYLGDAWLTVPVVLRVFDRDLGHTVEHHFGFRHVRSTSALAAPQFVGAALGLDILGSFIVGQETFLVGRLSIAPGRGLDGLAMLDLPAQTRVIALSRAADGGRLEYPPRRDTRFAPGDQAYVLGPYDELMRVLLHEFEGDVGAAT
;
A
#
# COMPACT_ATOMS: atom_id res chain seq x y z
N MET A 1 -38.79 21.41 -2.95
CA MET A 1 -39.10 20.74 -1.69
C MET A 1 -38.13 21.32 -0.68
N GLN A 2 -38.59 22.14 0.25
CA GLN A 2 -37.79 22.87 1.24
C GLN A 2 -37.16 21.85 2.17
N VAL A 3 -35.82 21.76 2.16
CA VAL A 3 -35.04 21.05 3.19
C VAL A 3 -35.04 21.96 4.41
N GLY A 4 -35.53 21.43 5.53
CA GLY A 4 -35.86 22.17 6.74
C GLY A 4 -34.66 22.89 7.36
N GLN A 5 -34.92 24.09 7.77
CA GLN A 5 -34.20 24.87 8.76
C GLN A 5 -34.15 24.11 10.10
N HIS A 6 -32.98 23.58 10.44
CA HIS A 6 -32.67 23.16 11.82
C HIS A 6 -31.18 23.35 12.06
N THR A 7 -30.77 24.58 12.20
CA THR A 7 -29.63 25.06 13.03
C THR A 7 -29.75 26.55 13.13
N GLY A 8 -29.63 27.11 14.33
CA GLY A 8 -29.84 28.53 14.60
C GLY A 8 -28.75 29.46 14.07
N MET A 9 -27.87 28.99 13.16
CA MET A 9 -26.82 29.81 12.55
C MET A 9 -27.34 30.34 11.21
N ASP A 10 -27.34 31.66 11.08
CA ASP A 10 -27.68 32.34 9.82
C ASP A 10 -26.51 32.16 8.83
N LEU A 11 -26.70 31.33 7.81
CA LEU A 11 -25.68 31.09 6.76
C LEU A 11 -25.26 32.39 6.03
N SER A 12 -26.03 33.47 6.15
CA SER A 12 -25.67 34.79 5.62
C SER A 12 -24.53 35.46 6.43
N GLU A 13 -24.29 35.06 7.66
CA GLU A 13 -23.19 35.58 8.49
C GLU A 13 -21.85 35.01 8.08
N VAL A 14 -21.80 33.77 7.53
CA VAL A 14 -20.56 33.10 7.12
C VAL A 14 -19.79 33.89 6.07
N ALA A 15 -20.49 34.58 5.17
CA ALA A 15 -19.88 35.45 4.16
C ALA A 15 -18.99 36.55 4.77
N ASN A 16 -19.25 36.94 6.02
CA ASN A 16 -18.52 37.99 6.75
C ASN A 16 -17.45 37.43 7.71
N TRP A 17 -17.30 36.11 7.79
CA TRP A 17 -16.32 35.49 8.66
C TRP A 17 -14.88 35.86 8.26
N ARG A 18 -13.97 35.86 9.24
CA ARG A 18 -12.56 36.10 9.03
C ARG A 18 -11.71 35.06 9.76
N GLY A 19 -10.62 34.67 9.14
CA GLY A 19 -9.67 33.71 9.72
C GLY A 19 -10.14 32.25 9.72
N HIS A 20 -11.29 31.95 9.13
CA HIS A 20 -11.82 30.58 9.02
C HIS A 20 -11.19 29.81 7.85
N VAL A 21 -11.37 28.50 7.88
CA VAL A 21 -10.97 27.59 6.79
C VAL A 21 -12.21 27.14 6.03
N ILE A 22 -12.17 27.20 4.70
CA ILE A 22 -13.22 26.66 3.85
C ILE A 22 -12.79 25.25 3.40
N VAL A 23 -13.66 24.26 3.54
CA VAL A 23 -13.44 22.91 3.02
C VAL A 23 -14.41 22.65 1.87
N CYS A 24 -13.87 22.48 0.67
CA CYS A 24 -14.59 22.18 -0.55
C CYS A 24 -14.65 20.66 -0.76
N GLY A 25 -15.87 20.10 -0.62
CA GLY A 25 -16.12 18.67 -0.73
C GLY A 25 -15.99 17.90 0.59
N LEU A 26 -16.95 17.00 0.84
CA LEU A 26 -16.98 16.10 1.99
C LEU A 26 -16.61 14.66 1.63
N SER A 27 -15.74 14.45 0.65
CA SER A 27 -15.19 13.11 0.41
C SER A 27 -14.27 12.69 1.58
N GLY A 28 -14.17 11.43 1.87
CA GLY A 28 -13.32 10.82 2.92
C GLY A 28 -12.41 11.74 3.73
N VAL A 29 -11.34 12.29 3.11
CA VAL A 29 -10.39 13.17 3.80
C VAL A 29 -10.98 14.56 4.10
N GLY A 30 -11.89 15.07 3.26
CA GLY A 30 -12.54 16.37 3.49
C GLY A 30 -13.35 16.37 4.78
N LEU A 31 -14.22 15.36 4.97
CA LEU A 31 -15.00 15.21 6.21
C LEU A 31 -14.09 15.13 7.45
N ARG A 32 -13.01 14.33 7.37
CA ARG A 32 -12.08 14.16 8.48
C ARG A 32 -11.29 15.44 8.76
N THR A 33 -10.96 16.20 7.72
CA THR A 33 -10.32 17.52 7.87
C THR A 33 -11.25 18.51 8.59
N VAL A 34 -12.54 18.54 8.24
CA VAL A 34 -13.54 19.36 8.93
C VAL A 34 -13.63 18.99 10.41
N GLU A 35 -13.75 17.70 10.70
CA GLU A 35 -13.81 17.20 12.08
C GLU A 35 -12.59 17.66 12.91
N GLN A 36 -11.40 17.44 12.38
CA GLN A 36 -10.15 17.78 13.06
C GLN A 36 -9.95 19.29 13.24
N LEU A 37 -10.32 20.11 12.24
CA LEU A 37 -10.30 21.57 12.37
C LEU A 37 -11.26 22.04 13.46
N ASN A 38 -12.48 21.50 13.48
CA ASN A 38 -13.50 21.83 14.47
C ASN A 38 -13.07 21.42 15.89
N GLN A 39 -12.52 20.21 16.05
CA GLN A 39 -11.98 19.73 17.34
C GLN A 39 -10.83 20.62 17.84
N ALA A 40 -10.01 21.13 16.90
CA ALA A 40 -8.92 22.07 17.22
C ALA A 40 -9.42 23.50 17.51
N GLY A 41 -10.73 23.76 17.51
CA GLY A 41 -11.32 25.08 17.76
C GLY A 41 -11.17 26.07 16.59
N VAL A 42 -10.79 25.60 15.40
CA VAL A 42 -10.68 26.43 14.20
C VAL A 42 -12.04 26.59 13.57
N MET A 43 -12.45 27.83 13.30
CA MET A 43 -13.67 28.08 12.56
C MET A 43 -13.56 27.48 11.15
N VAL A 44 -14.53 26.65 10.78
CA VAL A 44 -14.57 25.97 9.49
C VAL A 44 -15.94 26.09 8.84
N ALA A 45 -15.97 26.28 7.51
CA ALA A 45 -17.19 26.27 6.72
C ALA A 45 -17.05 25.23 5.60
N VAL A 46 -18.11 24.50 5.34
CA VAL A 46 -18.15 23.48 4.27
C VAL A 46 -18.90 24.01 3.06
N LEU A 47 -18.31 23.84 1.88
CA LEU A 47 -18.93 24.10 0.59
C LEU A 47 -18.92 22.81 -0.25
N ASP A 48 -20.11 22.31 -0.63
CA ASP A 48 -20.22 21.07 -1.42
C ASP A 48 -21.40 21.18 -2.41
N ASP A 49 -21.22 20.68 -3.64
CA ASP A 49 -22.24 20.70 -4.69
C ASP A 49 -23.15 19.46 -4.69
N GLU A 50 -22.72 18.38 -4.04
CA GLU A 50 -23.46 17.11 -3.97
C GLU A 50 -23.72 16.69 -2.51
N PRO A 51 -24.74 17.29 -1.83
CA PRO A 51 -25.00 17.01 -0.44
C PRO A 51 -25.43 15.55 -0.21
N HIS A 52 -24.62 14.80 0.51
CA HIS A 52 -24.99 13.48 1.00
C HIS A 52 -25.67 13.64 2.37
N GLN A 53 -26.96 13.37 2.49
CA GLN A 53 -27.77 13.64 3.70
C GLN A 53 -27.18 13.13 5.02
N ARG A 54 -26.47 11.99 5.00
CA ARG A 54 -25.79 11.45 6.19
C ARG A 54 -24.62 12.36 6.61
N LEU A 55 -23.79 12.77 5.66
CA LEU A 55 -22.60 13.59 5.93
C LEU A 55 -22.99 15.01 6.36
N VAL A 56 -24.02 15.57 5.73
CA VAL A 56 -24.59 16.87 6.12
C VAL A 56 -25.01 16.85 7.60
N ARG A 57 -25.77 15.83 8.03
CA ARG A 57 -26.21 15.70 9.43
C ARG A 57 -25.04 15.54 10.41
N VAL A 58 -23.97 14.88 10.01
CA VAL A 58 -22.76 14.76 10.83
C VAL A 58 -22.11 16.12 11.04
N VAL A 59 -21.92 16.87 9.96
CA VAL A 59 -21.31 18.22 9.99
C VAL A 59 -22.18 19.22 10.76
N GLU A 60 -23.50 19.20 10.54
CA GLU A 60 -24.45 20.01 11.31
C GLU A 60 -24.43 19.66 12.81
N GLY A 61 -24.23 18.38 13.16
CA GLY A 61 -24.08 17.93 14.56
C GLY A 61 -22.83 18.46 15.24
N TRP A 62 -21.85 18.96 14.48
CA TRP A 62 -20.65 19.64 14.97
C TRP A 62 -20.80 21.18 15.01
N ASP A 63 -21.98 21.71 14.75
CA ASP A 63 -22.27 23.16 14.61
C ASP A 63 -21.41 23.84 13.51
N VAL A 64 -21.02 23.08 12.48
CA VAL A 64 -20.26 23.57 11.33
C VAL A 64 -21.21 23.96 10.19
N PRO A 65 -21.16 25.21 9.67
CA PRO A 65 -22.00 25.64 8.58
C PRO A 65 -21.73 24.85 7.30
N TYR A 66 -22.81 24.34 6.73
CA TYR A 66 -22.80 23.59 5.47
C TYR A 66 -23.51 24.38 4.37
N ILE A 67 -22.75 24.76 3.34
CA ILE A 67 -23.23 25.58 2.24
C ILE A 67 -23.38 24.70 1.01
N VAL A 68 -24.61 24.55 0.50
CA VAL A 68 -24.87 23.84 -0.74
C VAL A 68 -24.60 24.78 -1.92
N GLY A 69 -23.67 24.38 -2.79
CA GLY A 69 -23.34 25.14 -3.99
C GLY A 69 -22.12 24.61 -4.71
N SER A 70 -22.01 24.94 -5.99
CA SER A 70 -20.85 24.53 -6.78
C SER A 70 -19.60 25.26 -6.32
N THR A 71 -18.55 24.50 -6.01
CA THR A 71 -17.23 25.02 -5.63
C THR A 71 -16.53 25.74 -6.80
N ARG A 72 -17.02 25.55 -8.02
CA ARG A 72 -16.50 26.12 -9.27
C ARG A 72 -17.20 27.43 -9.66
N VAL A 73 -18.00 28.00 -8.77
CA VAL A 73 -18.74 29.25 -9.00
C VAL A 73 -18.36 30.25 -7.91
N SER A 74 -17.85 31.41 -8.31
CA SER A 74 -17.40 32.48 -7.39
C SER A 74 -18.46 32.87 -6.37
N GLY A 75 -19.73 33.01 -6.78
CA GLY A 75 -20.83 33.35 -5.86
C GLY A 75 -21.10 32.31 -4.75
N SER A 76 -20.70 31.04 -4.93
CA SER A 76 -20.74 30.05 -3.85
C SER A 76 -19.58 30.23 -2.87
N LEU A 77 -18.38 30.54 -3.37
CA LEU A 77 -17.21 30.86 -2.57
C LEU A 77 -17.42 32.17 -1.77
N ASP A 78 -18.10 33.16 -2.37
CA ASP A 78 -18.46 34.40 -1.67
C ASP A 78 -19.38 34.12 -0.49
N ARG A 79 -20.38 33.23 -0.66
CA ARG A 79 -21.27 32.81 0.46
C ARG A 79 -20.49 32.05 1.55
N ALA A 80 -19.44 31.35 1.19
CA ALA A 80 -18.56 30.67 2.13
C ALA A 80 -17.52 31.62 2.77
N GLY A 81 -17.54 32.92 2.45
CA GLY A 81 -16.68 33.92 3.05
C GLY A 81 -15.23 33.90 2.54
N ILE A 82 -15.01 33.58 1.27
CA ILE A 82 -13.67 33.48 0.67
C ILE A 82 -12.83 34.76 0.89
N ALA A 83 -13.48 35.93 0.93
CA ALA A 83 -12.80 37.21 1.16
C ALA A 83 -12.09 37.32 2.50
N GLY A 84 -12.64 36.69 3.55
CA GLY A 84 -12.09 36.66 4.89
C GLY A 84 -11.40 35.33 5.28
N ALA A 85 -11.46 34.32 4.44
CA ALA A 85 -10.90 33.02 4.74
C ALA A 85 -9.37 33.05 4.83
N ARG A 86 -8.82 32.24 5.73
CA ARG A 86 -7.39 32.02 5.94
C ARG A 86 -6.83 31.00 4.95
N ALA A 87 -7.59 29.94 4.68
CA ALA A 87 -7.19 28.89 3.78
C ALA A 87 -8.41 28.22 3.17
N VAL A 88 -8.20 27.54 2.04
CA VAL A 88 -9.20 26.66 1.43
C VAL A 88 -8.59 25.28 1.22
N VAL A 89 -9.33 24.24 1.61
CA VAL A 89 -8.99 22.85 1.36
C VAL A 89 -9.90 22.30 0.26
N CYS A 90 -9.31 21.94 -0.87
CA CYS A 90 -10.01 21.36 -2.01
C CYS A 90 -9.88 19.83 -1.95
N ALA A 91 -10.96 19.16 -1.53
CA ALA A 91 -11.03 17.72 -1.34
C ALA A 91 -12.34 17.15 -1.93
N GLU A 92 -12.64 17.55 -3.16
CA GLU A 92 -13.83 17.11 -3.88
C GLU A 92 -13.69 15.63 -4.30
N ARG A 93 -14.77 15.08 -4.84
CA ARG A 93 -14.84 13.65 -5.21
C ARG A 93 -13.97 13.27 -6.40
N THR A 94 -13.71 14.20 -7.29
CA THR A 94 -12.89 13.96 -8.48
C THR A 94 -11.73 14.94 -8.56
N GLU A 95 -10.57 14.47 -9.01
CA GLU A 95 -9.39 15.32 -9.19
C GLU A 95 -9.61 16.49 -10.14
N VAL A 96 -10.52 16.33 -11.12
CA VAL A 96 -10.87 17.40 -12.06
C VAL A 96 -11.61 18.53 -11.35
N GLN A 97 -12.61 18.20 -10.52
CA GLN A 97 -13.32 19.20 -9.71
C GLN A 97 -12.36 19.93 -8.78
N THR A 98 -11.52 19.17 -8.07
CA THR A 98 -10.51 19.71 -7.15
C THR A 98 -9.55 20.67 -7.88
N LEU A 99 -9.09 20.30 -9.07
CA LEU A 99 -8.23 21.14 -9.89
C LEU A 99 -8.94 22.45 -10.32
N GLU A 100 -10.15 22.34 -10.89
CA GLU A 100 -10.94 23.49 -11.32
C GLU A 100 -11.20 24.47 -10.17
N THR A 101 -11.61 23.95 -9.00
CA THR A 101 -11.83 24.76 -7.79
C THR A 101 -10.55 25.44 -7.33
N SER A 102 -9.43 24.73 -7.27
CA SER A 102 -8.16 25.30 -6.83
C SER A 102 -7.65 26.42 -7.72
N LEU A 103 -7.80 26.28 -9.04
CA LEU A 103 -7.42 27.31 -9.99
C LEU A 103 -8.32 28.55 -9.88
N LEU A 104 -9.65 28.36 -9.75
CA LEU A 104 -10.59 29.46 -9.54
C LEU A 104 -10.27 30.24 -8.26
N ILE A 105 -9.97 29.55 -7.15
CA ILE A 105 -9.62 30.19 -5.90
C ILE A 105 -8.31 30.99 -6.03
N SER A 106 -7.30 30.41 -6.69
CA SER A 106 -6.02 31.10 -6.93
C SER A 106 -6.17 32.35 -7.81
N GLU A 107 -7.16 32.38 -8.70
CA GLU A 107 -7.50 33.56 -9.50
C GLU A 107 -8.24 34.62 -8.67
N LEU A 108 -9.20 34.20 -7.82
CA LEU A 108 -9.99 35.11 -6.98
C LEU A 108 -9.17 35.70 -5.83
N ARG A 109 -8.31 34.89 -5.22
CA ARG A 109 -7.50 35.23 -4.04
C ARG A 109 -6.08 34.65 -4.16
N PRO A 110 -5.17 35.31 -4.92
CA PRO A 110 -3.80 34.84 -5.10
C PRO A 110 -2.97 34.74 -3.82
N ASP A 111 -3.39 35.42 -2.78
CA ASP A 111 -2.74 35.48 -1.46
C ASP A 111 -3.20 34.37 -0.50
N ILE A 112 -4.32 33.68 -0.81
CA ILE A 112 -4.87 32.69 0.09
C ILE A 112 -4.12 31.35 -0.02
N ARG A 113 -4.00 30.65 1.07
CA ARG A 113 -3.46 29.30 1.08
C ARG A 113 -4.47 28.29 0.56
N VAL A 114 -4.12 27.57 -0.50
CA VAL A 114 -4.98 26.55 -1.11
C VAL A 114 -4.35 25.18 -0.96
N VAL A 115 -4.99 24.28 -0.22
CA VAL A 115 -4.56 22.89 -0.03
C VAL A 115 -5.37 22.01 -0.96
N VAL A 116 -4.72 21.17 -1.76
CA VAL A 116 -5.33 20.47 -2.89
C VAL A 116 -5.08 18.97 -2.79
N GLN A 117 -6.15 18.18 -2.85
CA GLN A 117 -6.07 16.72 -2.93
C GLN A 117 -5.84 16.28 -4.38
N LEU A 118 -4.65 15.80 -4.73
CA LEU A 118 -4.33 15.27 -6.05
C LEU A 118 -3.38 14.08 -5.94
N ALA A 119 -3.72 12.96 -6.60
CA ALA A 119 -2.87 11.78 -6.69
C ALA A 119 -1.98 11.78 -7.95
N ASN A 120 -2.34 12.58 -8.97
CA ASN A 120 -1.55 12.68 -10.19
C ASN A 120 -0.34 13.60 -9.97
N ALA A 121 0.86 13.01 -9.93
CA ALA A 121 2.11 13.73 -9.64
C ALA A 121 2.42 14.85 -10.68
N ALA A 122 2.13 14.64 -11.97
CA ALA A 122 2.41 15.62 -13.00
C ALA A 122 1.49 16.84 -12.87
N VAL A 123 0.19 16.61 -12.63
CA VAL A 123 -0.80 17.68 -12.40
C VAL A 123 -0.48 18.37 -11.06
N GLY A 124 -0.15 17.60 -10.02
CA GLY A 124 0.23 18.13 -8.72
C GLY A 124 1.44 19.05 -8.78
N ALA A 125 2.48 18.68 -9.53
CA ALA A 125 3.65 19.54 -9.74
C ALA A 125 3.29 20.89 -10.42
N ALA A 126 2.39 20.87 -11.40
CA ALA A 126 1.93 22.09 -12.05
C ALA A 126 1.09 22.98 -11.10
N VAL A 127 0.21 22.36 -10.30
CA VAL A 127 -0.60 23.08 -9.28
C VAL A 127 0.28 23.68 -8.20
N THR A 128 1.30 22.96 -7.74
CA THR A 128 2.26 23.45 -6.73
C THR A 128 2.97 24.73 -7.18
N GLN A 129 3.21 24.93 -8.47
CA GLN A 129 3.78 26.18 -8.99
C GLN A 129 2.85 27.39 -8.80
N VAL A 130 1.53 27.14 -8.72
CA VAL A 130 0.51 28.19 -8.55
C VAL A 130 0.18 28.38 -7.06
N THR A 131 0.01 27.29 -6.31
CA THR A 131 -0.47 27.31 -4.92
C THR A 131 0.63 27.34 -3.89
N GLY A 132 1.88 27.10 -4.29
CA GLY A 132 3.05 27.05 -3.41
C GLY A 132 3.43 25.63 -2.93
N PRO A 133 4.62 25.47 -2.33
CA PRO A 133 5.11 24.16 -1.88
C PRO A 133 4.31 23.65 -0.68
N GLY A 134 4.15 22.32 -0.60
CA GLY A 134 3.48 21.66 0.52
C GLY A 134 1.96 21.77 0.53
N THR A 135 1.36 22.27 -0.54
CA THR A 135 -0.10 22.49 -0.65
C THR A 135 -0.82 21.39 -1.44
N VAL A 136 -0.11 20.63 -2.25
CA VAL A 136 -0.67 19.49 -2.99
C VAL A 136 -0.37 18.19 -2.24
N LEU A 137 -1.41 17.48 -1.85
CA LEU A 137 -1.34 16.29 -1.03
C LEU A 137 -1.97 15.08 -1.72
N ASP A 138 -1.26 13.96 -1.73
CA ASP A 138 -1.72 12.66 -2.21
C ASP A 138 -2.10 11.78 -1.02
N VAL A 139 -3.41 11.61 -0.78
CA VAL A 139 -3.95 10.76 0.30
C VAL A 139 -3.38 9.34 0.27
N ALA A 140 -3.18 8.80 -0.95
CA ALA A 140 -2.65 7.45 -1.08
C ALA A 140 -1.17 7.38 -0.66
N ALA A 141 -0.37 8.38 -1.03
CA ALA A 141 1.03 8.46 -0.64
C ALA A 141 1.19 8.67 0.88
N LEU A 142 0.29 9.46 1.49
CA LEU A 142 0.30 9.70 2.94
C LEU A 142 -0.11 8.48 3.76
N ALA A 143 -1.04 7.65 3.25
CA ALA A 143 -1.52 6.47 3.97
C ALA A 143 -0.68 5.20 3.71
N ALA A 144 0.00 5.10 2.58
CA ALA A 144 0.72 3.89 2.17
C ALA A 144 1.80 3.44 3.17
N PRO A 145 2.63 4.30 3.78
CA PRO A 145 3.65 3.88 4.73
C PRO A 145 3.09 3.05 5.88
N SER A 146 2.01 3.50 6.53
CA SER A 146 1.38 2.78 7.64
C SER A 146 0.80 1.41 7.24
N ILE A 147 0.38 1.27 5.98
CA ILE A 147 -0.09 -0.01 5.45
C ILE A 147 1.09 -0.94 5.17
N VAL A 148 2.17 -0.42 4.62
CA VAL A 148 3.41 -1.18 4.36
C VAL A 148 3.99 -1.71 5.66
N GLU A 149 4.13 -0.87 6.69
CA GLU A 149 4.58 -1.25 8.03
C GLU A 149 3.74 -2.38 8.60
N ALA A 150 2.40 -2.25 8.56
CA ALA A 150 1.49 -3.29 9.03
C ALA A 150 1.64 -4.62 8.25
N CYS A 151 2.02 -4.59 6.96
CA CYS A 151 2.30 -5.79 6.18
C CYS A 151 3.65 -6.43 6.54
N LEU A 152 4.62 -5.63 6.96
CA LEU A 152 5.95 -6.12 7.33
C LEU A 152 5.97 -6.72 8.73
N GLY A 153 4.93 -6.46 9.53
CA GLY A 153 4.89 -6.83 10.94
C GLY A 153 5.93 -6.05 11.77
N ASP A 154 6.45 -4.98 11.19
CA ASP A 154 7.38 -4.08 11.84
C ASP A 154 6.55 -2.88 12.34
N ASP A 155 6.30 -2.82 13.64
CA ASP A 155 5.67 -1.66 14.28
C ASP A 155 6.67 -0.49 14.44
N HIS A 156 7.53 -0.31 13.41
CA HIS A 156 8.58 0.69 13.36
C HIS A 156 8.24 1.80 12.37
N TYR A 157 7.90 2.96 12.87
CA TYR A 157 7.69 4.13 12.05
C TYR A 157 9.03 4.87 11.81
N GLN A 158 9.33 5.21 10.56
CA GLN A 158 10.56 5.92 10.18
C GLN A 158 10.25 7.38 9.85
N ILE A 159 11.03 8.29 10.41
CA ILE A 159 10.92 9.73 10.16
C ILE A 159 12.31 10.27 9.86
N GLU A 160 12.44 11.07 8.81
CA GLU A 160 13.70 11.75 8.50
C GLU A 160 13.55 13.27 8.66
N PHE A 161 14.40 13.86 9.46
CA PHE A 161 14.52 15.32 9.57
C PHE A 161 15.94 15.75 9.94
N GLY A 162 16.34 16.93 9.46
CA GLY A 162 17.70 17.42 9.66
C GLY A 162 18.80 16.51 9.12
N GLY A 163 18.49 15.65 8.11
CA GLY A 163 19.43 14.67 7.56
C GLY A 163 19.70 13.47 8.47
N THR A 164 18.92 13.30 9.56
CA THR A 164 19.02 12.17 10.49
C THR A 164 17.72 11.36 10.41
N ARG A 165 17.86 10.03 10.32
CA ARG A 165 16.75 9.10 10.32
C ARG A 165 16.48 8.65 11.76
N PHE A 166 15.21 8.80 12.17
CA PHE A 166 14.68 8.34 13.45
C PHE A 166 13.71 7.20 13.23
N VAL A 167 13.70 6.25 14.13
CA VAL A 167 12.86 5.06 14.06
C VAL A 167 12.15 4.88 15.40
N THR A 168 10.87 4.54 15.36
CA THR A 168 10.16 4.08 16.56
C THR A 168 10.41 2.60 16.78
N ALA A 169 10.40 2.15 18.02
CA ALA A 169 10.42 0.74 18.38
C ALA A 169 9.45 0.48 19.53
N GLU A 170 8.82 -0.69 19.53
CA GLU A 170 7.97 -1.14 20.62
C GLU A 170 8.74 -2.06 21.56
N VAL A 171 8.53 -1.88 22.86
CA VAL A 171 9.18 -2.64 23.93
C VAL A 171 8.11 -3.22 24.84
N ASP A 172 8.03 -4.53 24.89
CA ASP A 172 7.18 -5.22 25.84
C ASP A 172 7.81 -5.17 27.25
N VAL A 173 7.03 -4.78 28.24
CA VAL A 173 7.52 -4.66 29.61
C VAL A 173 7.47 -6.01 30.32
N GLU A 174 8.62 -6.63 30.53
CA GLU A 174 8.75 -7.93 31.21
C GLU A 174 8.88 -7.81 32.76
N ARG A 175 9.18 -6.61 33.27
CA ARG A 175 9.36 -6.34 34.70
C ARG A 175 8.87 -4.96 35.10
N TYR A 176 8.40 -4.82 36.33
CA TYR A 176 8.09 -3.51 36.91
C TYR A 176 9.36 -2.66 37.01
N ALA A 177 9.39 -1.52 36.31
CA ALA A 177 10.55 -0.65 36.24
C ALA A 177 10.16 0.80 35.89
N SER A 178 11.07 1.74 36.09
CA SER A 178 10.95 3.08 35.48
C SER A 178 11.36 3.01 34.00
N LEU A 179 10.80 3.90 33.17
CA LEU A 179 11.21 4.01 31.76
C LEU A 179 12.72 4.25 31.64
N ARG A 180 13.32 5.06 32.52
CA ARG A 180 14.78 5.27 32.57
C ARG A 180 15.57 3.97 32.67
N ALA A 181 15.10 3.05 33.50
CA ALA A 181 15.77 1.77 33.72
C ALA A 181 15.50 0.75 32.59
N LEU A 182 14.41 0.92 31.85
CA LEU A 182 14.00 0.03 30.76
C LEU A 182 14.64 0.44 29.44
N ILE A 183 14.55 1.72 29.06
CA ILE A 183 14.90 2.19 27.72
C ILE A 183 16.14 3.12 27.69
N GLY A 184 16.78 3.37 28.83
CA GLY A 184 18.02 4.15 28.90
C GLY A 184 17.91 5.58 28.37
N ALA A 185 18.67 5.88 27.31
CA ALA A 185 18.73 7.21 26.70
C ALA A 185 17.63 7.48 25.68
N LEU A 186 16.94 6.46 25.18
CA LEU A 186 15.89 6.59 24.17
C LEU A 186 14.75 7.52 24.62
N ALA A 187 14.05 8.11 23.66
CA ALA A 187 12.92 8.98 23.96
C ALA A 187 11.62 8.17 24.06
N PRO A 188 10.97 8.08 25.23
CA PRO A 188 9.68 7.42 25.36
C PRO A 188 8.60 8.26 24.69
N ILE A 189 7.84 7.65 23.79
CA ILE A 189 6.77 8.30 23.01
C ILE A 189 5.41 8.04 23.64
N ALA A 190 5.13 6.77 23.97
CA ALA A 190 3.87 6.39 24.60
C ALA A 190 4.02 5.15 25.45
N VAL A 191 3.12 4.97 26.40
CA VAL A 191 2.89 3.72 27.13
C VAL A 191 1.45 3.31 26.92
N VAL A 192 1.24 2.12 26.39
CA VAL A 192 -0.06 1.48 26.24
C VAL A 192 -0.22 0.48 27.38
N PRO A 193 -1.08 0.76 28.38
CA PRO A 193 -1.25 -0.12 29.52
C PRO A 193 -1.98 -1.42 29.14
N VAL A 194 -1.54 -2.53 29.75
CA VAL A 194 -2.13 -3.87 29.53
C VAL A 194 -3.58 -3.98 30.00
N ASP A 195 -3.99 -3.13 30.96
CA ASP A 195 -5.34 -3.13 31.52
C ASP A 195 -6.38 -2.42 30.62
N GLY A 196 -5.99 -1.92 29.44
CA GLY A 196 -6.84 -1.21 28.50
C GLY A 196 -7.19 0.22 28.92
N SER A 197 -6.49 0.78 29.91
CA SER A 197 -6.60 2.20 30.25
C SER A 197 -6.03 3.09 29.13
N ALA A 198 -6.28 4.40 29.20
CA ALA A 198 -5.84 5.35 28.18
C ALA A 198 -4.32 5.34 28.00
N THR A 199 -3.89 5.46 26.75
CA THR A 199 -2.47 5.58 26.38
C THR A 199 -1.84 6.79 27.07
N VAL A 200 -0.69 6.61 27.72
CA VAL A 200 0.06 7.71 28.33
C VAL A 200 1.02 8.29 27.30
N ALA A 201 0.70 9.46 26.78
CA ALA A 201 1.50 10.13 25.77
C ALA A 201 2.70 10.85 26.36
N CYS A 202 3.83 10.80 25.67
CA CYS A 202 5.10 11.45 25.99
C CYS A 202 5.52 11.34 27.47
N PRO A 203 5.45 10.17 28.11
CA PRO A 203 5.70 10.01 29.54
C PRO A 203 7.10 10.46 29.92
N GLY A 204 7.24 10.96 31.13
CA GLY A 204 8.56 11.26 31.69
C GLY A 204 9.39 10.00 31.89
N ARG A 205 10.73 10.09 31.84
CA ARG A 205 11.61 8.90 32.01
C ARG A 205 11.49 8.23 33.40
N ASP A 206 10.94 8.92 34.39
CA ASP A 206 10.73 8.39 35.74
C ASP A 206 9.34 7.75 35.89
N HIS A 207 8.52 7.72 34.82
CA HIS A 207 7.23 7.03 34.78
C HIS A 207 7.45 5.52 35.00
N MET A 208 6.62 4.95 35.88
CA MET A 208 6.68 3.51 36.21
C MET A 208 5.75 2.73 35.28
N VAL A 209 6.26 1.63 34.75
CA VAL A 209 5.54 0.72 33.85
C VAL A 209 5.40 -0.65 34.48
N HIS A 210 4.28 -1.34 34.16
CA HIS A 210 3.92 -2.64 34.70
C HIS A 210 4.19 -3.76 33.71
N ILE A 211 4.26 -4.98 34.20
CA ILE A 211 4.43 -6.17 33.35
C ILE A 211 3.26 -6.28 32.39
N GLY A 212 3.55 -6.42 31.10
CA GLY A 212 2.57 -6.50 30.03
C GLY A 212 2.19 -5.15 29.40
N ASP A 213 2.65 -4.02 29.96
CA ASP A 213 2.54 -2.74 29.27
C ASP A 213 3.41 -2.74 28.02
N GLN A 214 3.02 -1.96 27.01
CA GLN A 214 3.78 -1.77 25.79
C GLN A 214 4.31 -0.34 25.71
N VAL A 215 5.60 -0.18 25.51
CA VAL A 215 6.28 1.12 25.48
C VAL A 215 6.78 1.41 24.07
N THR A 216 6.29 2.49 23.46
CA THR A 216 6.83 2.99 22.19
C THR A 216 7.95 4.00 22.48
N VAL A 217 9.11 3.77 21.85
CA VAL A 217 10.29 4.64 21.98
C VAL A 217 10.71 5.18 20.62
N LEU A 218 11.42 6.32 20.61
CA LEU A 218 12.05 6.90 19.43
C LEU A 218 13.55 7.03 19.66
N GLY A 219 14.31 6.66 18.66
CA GLY A 219 15.76 6.85 18.61
C GLY A 219 16.29 6.79 17.19
N THR A 220 17.59 7.03 17.04
CA THR A 220 18.29 6.74 15.79
C THR A 220 18.48 5.22 15.64
N GLU A 221 18.69 4.73 14.42
CA GLU A 221 18.96 3.30 14.19
C GLU A 221 20.14 2.79 15.04
N GLN A 222 21.15 3.65 15.24
CA GLN A 222 22.31 3.31 16.05
C GLN A 222 21.95 3.19 17.55
N GLU A 223 21.16 4.11 18.10
CA GLU A 223 20.74 4.10 19.50
C GLU A 223 19.84 2.89 19.82
N LEU A 224 18.95 2.54 18.88
CA LEU A 224 18.11 1.36 19.02
C LEU A 224 18.93 0.06 18.96
N ALA A 225 19.94 0.00 18.08
CA ALA A 225 20.85 -1.14 18.01
C ALA A 225 21.70 -1.29 19.28
N GLU A 226 22.20 -0.18 19.85
CA GLU A 226 22.95 -0.19 21.12
C GLU A 226 22.09 -0.61 22.32
N ALA A 227 20.77 -0.36 22.26
CA ALA A 227 19.82 -0.76 23.29
C ALA A 227 19.30 -2.20 23.12
N ASP A 228 19.82 -2.97 22.15
CA ASP A 228 19.31 -4.30 21.75
C ASP A 228 17.82 -4.28 21.32
N LEU A 229 17.33 -3.09 21.00
CA LEU A 229 16.01 -2.81 20.45
C LEU A 229 16.12 -2.51 18.93
N GLY A 230 17.27 -2.81 18.36
CA GLY A 230 17.53 -2.59 16.94
C GLY A 230 16.44 -3.24 16.12
N VAL A 231 15.92 -2.48 15.15
CA VAL A 231 15.22 -3.03 14.01
C VAL A 231 16.02 -4.27 13.62
N LYS A 232 15.50 -5.43 13.88
CA LYS A 232 16.03 -6.66 13.30
C LYS A 232 15.79 -6.48 11.81
N ALA A 233 16.74 -5.81 11.15
CA ALA A 233 16.90 -5.93 9.71
C ALA A 233 16.80 -7.42 9.52
N ALA A 234 15.76 -7.90 8.84
CA ALA A 234 15.32 -9.29 8.79
C ALA A 234 16.51 -10.27 8.69
N ASP A 235 17.29 -10.35 9.72
CA ASP A 235 18.32 -11.36 10.01
C ASP A 235 17.61 -12.62 10.50
N ASN A 236 16.59 -12.98 9.74
CA ASN A 236 16.14 -14.35 9.78
C ASN A 236 17.14 -15.12 8.91
N PRO A 237 18.11 -15.86 9.53
CA PRO A 237 19.10 -16.62 8.75
C PRO A 237 18.44 -17.62 7.81
N ALA A 238 17.17 -17.93 8.03
CA ALA A 238 16.34 -18.69 7.10
C ALA A 238 15.97 -17.89 5.84
N LEU A 239 15.91 -16.55 5.87
CA LEU A 239 15.65 -15.69 4.71
C LEU A 239 16.92 -15.44 3.88
N GLN A 240 18.08 -15.27 4.53
CA GLN A 240 19.36 -15.11 3.81
C GLN A 240 19.82 -16.39 3.14
N ALA A 241 19.53 -17.57 3.72
CA ALA A 241 19.87 -18.86 3.11
C ALA A 241 19.03 -19.20 1.86
N ARG A 242 17.90 -18.52 1.61
CA ARG A 242 17.00 -18.78 0.48
C ARG A 242 17.26 -17.92 -0.75
N HIS A 243 18.06 -16.87 -0.67
CA HIS A 243 18.35 -15.97 -1.80
C HIS A 243 19.37 -16.50 -2.81
N SER A 244 19.92 -17.70 -2.66
CA SER A 244 20.98 -18.25 -3.50
C SER A 244 20.62 -19.53 -4.26
N THR A 245 19.39 -19.86 -4.48
CA THR A 245 19.03 -20.92 -5.42
C THR A 245 18.54 -20.33 -6.73
N LYS A 246 19.48 -20.14 -7.69
CA LYS A 246 19.11 -19.97 -9.10
C LYS A 246 18.13 -21.09 -9.46
N PRO A 247 16.93 -20.77 -10.00
CA PRO A 247 15.95 -21.79 -10.30
C PRO A 247 16.53 -22.75 -11.33
N ASN A 248 16.74 -24.02 -10.93
CA ASN A 248 17.20 -25.08 -11.82
C ASN A 248 16.17 -25.20 -12.96
N LEU A 249 16.57 -24.87 -14.18
CA LEU A 249 15.74 -25.00 -15.39
C LEU A 249 15.10 -26.40 -15.49
N ILE A 250 15.81 -27.43 -15.03
CA ILE A 250 15.37 -28.82 -15.01
C ILE A 250 14.18 -29.01 -14.04
N ARG A 251 14.18 -28.35 -12.89
CA ARG A 251 13.08 -28.44 -11.90
C ARG A 251 11.83 -27.68 -12.36
N ARG A 252 11.99 -26.60 -13.13
CA ARG A 252 10.89 -25.92 -13.83
C ARG A 252 10.30 -26.79 -14.93
N PHE A 253 11.17 -27.49 -15.71
CA PHE A 253 10.72 -28.39 -16.75
C PHE A 253 9.96 -29.61 -16.19
N THR A 254 10.41 -30.18 -15.08
CA THR A 254 9.72 -31.31 -14.44
C THR A 254 8.43 -30.92 -13.75
N ALA A 255 8.30 -29.71 -13.23
CA ALA A 255 7.05 -29.20 -12.64
C ALA A 255 5.97 -28.96 -13.71
N VAL A 256 6.35 -28.44 -14.88
CA VAL A 256 5.44 -28.24 -16.02
C VAL A 256 4.98 -29.57 -16.64
N VAL A 257 5.82 -30.61 -16.63
CA VAL A 257 5.49 -31.95 -17.15
C VAL A 257 4.65 -32.79 -16.16
N GLY A 258 4.55 -32.35 -14.89
CA GLY A 258 3.90 -33.08 -13.79
C GLY A 258 2.40 -32.81 -13.56
N SER A 259 1.79 -31.81 -14.22
CA SER A 259 0.37 -31.51 -14.02
C SER A 259 -0.56 -32.41 -14.80
N ASP A 260 -1.74 -32.70 -14.26
CA ASP A 260 -2.74 -33.66 -14.83
C ASP A 260 -3.21 -33.33 -16.26
N ALA A 261 -3.08 -32.09 -16.72
CA ALA A 261 -3.37 -31.71 -18.11
C ALA A 261 -2.43 -32.36 -19.16
N ASN A 262 -1.33 -32.96 -18.72
CA ASN A 262 -0.29 -33.54 -19.60
C ASN A 262 -0.36 -35.04 -19.77
N SER A 263 -1.38 -35.74 -19.27
CA SER A 263 -1.51 -37.20 -19.43
C SER A 263 -1.60 -37.60 -20.93
N THR A 264 -2.36 -36.82 -21.71
CA THR A 264 -2.52 -37.03 -23.17
C THR A 264 -1.21 -36.77 -23.93
N PHE A 265 -0.44 -35.76 -23.54
CA PHE A 265 0.87 -35.47 -24.15
C PHE A 265 1.90 -36.57 -23.83
N ARG A 266 1.94 -37.03 -22.58
CA ARG A 266 2.81 -38.16 -22.18
C ARG A 266 2.44 -39.45 -22.92
N SER A 267 1.15 -39.74 -23.01
CA SER A 267 0.69 -40.94 -23.74
C SER A 267 1.02 -40.88 -25.23
N ALA A 268 0.92 -39.70 -25.87
CA ALA A 268 1.30 -39.50 -27.26
C ALA A 268 2.80 -39.73 -27.51
N ILE A 269 3.67 -39.19 -26.63
CA ILE A 269 5.13 -39.42 -26.72
C ILE A 269 5.47 -40.90 -26.51
N VAL A 270 4.86 -41.55 -25.52
CA VAL A 270 5.09 -42.97 -25.28
C VAL A 270 4.63 -43.80 -26.47
N ALA A 271 3.45 -43.51 -27.06
CA ALA A 271 2.97 -44.15 -28.26
C ALA A 271 3.91 -43.94 -29.45
N ALA A 272 4.47 -42.74 -29.64
CA ALA A 272 5.47 -42.45 -30.67
C ALA A 272 6.73 -43.31 -30.50
N LEU A 273 7.24 -43.38 -29.27
CA LEU A 273 8.41 -44.19 -28.98
C LEU A 273 8.18 -45.68 -29.23
N ILE A 274 7.03 -46.19 -28.79
CA ILE A 274 6.63 -47.59 -29.03
C ILE A 274 6.51 -47.85 -30.54
N LEU A 275 5.86 -46.94 -31.29
CA LEU A 275 5.72 -47.09 -32.74
C LEU A 275 7.08 -47.15 -33.43
N VAL A 276 8.03 -46.26 -33.07
CA VAL A 276 9.39 -46.26 -33.64
C VAL A 276 10.12 -47.57 -33.30
N VAL A 277 10.13 -47.98 -32.04
CA VAL A 277 10.84 -49.19 -31.61
C VAL A 277 10.27 -50.45 -32.28
N VAL A 278 8.94 -50.62 -32.22
CA VAL A 278 8.29 -51.79 -32.81
C VAL A 278 8.48 -51.83 -34.32
N SER A 279 8.31 -50.70 -35.01
CA SER A 279 8.49 -50.63 -36.46
C SER A 279 9.93 -50.91 -36.90
N THR A 280 10.91 -50.38 -36.16
CA THR A 280 12.33 -50.69 -36.41
C THR A 280 12.63 -52.18 -36.29
N ILE A 281 12.05 -52.85 -35.28
CA ILE A 281 12.22 -54.30 -35.10
C ILE A 281 11.58 -55.05 -36.26
N ILE A 282 10.33 -54.72 -36.64
CA ILE A 282 9.61 -55.37 -37.75
C ILE A 282 10.37 -55.19 -39.06
N LEU A 283 10.85 -53.98 -39.36
CA LEU A 283 11.64 -53.72 -40.56
C LEU A 283 12.96 -54.48 -40.58
N ARG A 284 13.69 -54.52 -39.45
CA ARG A 284 14.94 -55.29 -39.35
C ARG A 284 14.75 -56.76 -39.65
N VAL A 285 13.67 -57.37 -39.21
CA VAL A 285 13.41 -58.81 -39.37
C VAL A 285 12.76 -59.14 -40.72
N GLY A 286 11.78 -58.31 -41.11
CA GLY A 286 10.90 -58.60 -42.25
C GLY A 286 11.34 -58.03 -43.59
N TYR A 287 12.07 -56.88 -43.58
CA TYR A 287 12.51 -56.22 -44.82
C TYR A 287 13.66 -56.99 -45.49
N ARG A 288 13.58 -57.22 -46.81
CA ARG A 288 14.62 -57.82 -47.59
C ARG A 288 15.31 -56.79 -48.47
N THR A 289 16.63 -56.70 -48.35
CA THR A 289 17.41 -55.85 -49.22
C THR A 289 17.51 -56.38 -50.63
N PRO A 290 17.80 -55.57 -51.65
CA PRO A 290 17.99 -56.08 -53.03
C PRO A 290 19.07 -57.18 -53.17
N SER A 291 20.00 -57.25 -52.24
CA SER A 291 21.04 -58.26 -52.12
C SER A 291 20.55 -59.56 -51.42
N GLY A 292 19.26 -59.66 -50.99
CA GLY A 292 18.68 -60.79 -50.30
C GLY A 292 18.94 -60.86 -48.78
N GLY A 293 19.68 -59.94 -48.21
CA GLY A 293 20.00 -59.84 -46.79
C GLY A 293 18.90 -59.18 -45.95
N HIS A 294 19.08 -59.14 -44.59
CA HIS A 294 18.26 -58.39 -43.68
C HIS A 294 18.84 -56.95 -43.58
N MET A 295 17.97 -55.99 -43.29
CA MET A 295 18.31 -54.59 -43.08
C MET A 295 19.16 -54.45 -41.81
N HIS A 296 20.17 -53.57 -41.81
CA HIS A 296 20.92 -53.21 -40.58
C HIS A 296 20.02 -52.43 -39.62
N LEU A 297 20.35 -52.45 -38.33
CA LEU A 297 19.51 -51.79 -37.30
C LEU A 297 19.38 -50.29 -37.55
N ILE A 298 20.46 -49.63 -37.95
CA ILE A 298 20.50 -48.19 -38.23
C ILE A 298 19.67 -47.85 -39.46
N ASP A 299 19.74 -48.68 -40.52
CA ASP A 299 18.95 -48.47 -41.73
C ASP A 299 17.45 -48.70 -41.47
N ALA A 300 17.09 -49.69 -40.64
CA ALA A 300 15.72 -49.93 -40.21
C ALA A 300 15.17 -48.79 -39.36
N LEU A 301 15.98 -48.22 -38.45
CA LEU A 301 15.59 -47.03 -37.66
C LEU A 301 15.44 -45.81 -38.56
N TYR A 302 16.41 -45.58 -39.46
CA TYR A 302 16.36 -44.49 -40.43
C TYR A 302 15.09 -44.58 -41.29
N PHE A 303 14.78 -45.70 -41.88
CA PHE A 303 13.59 -45.90 -42.70
C PHE A 303 12.28 -45.77 -41.91
N THR A 304 12.28 -46.19 -40.63
CA THR A 304 11.13 -45.97 -39.74
C THR A 304 10.88 -44.46 -39.52
N VAL A 305 11.94 -43.71 -39.18
CA VAL A 305 11.84 -42.27 -38.91
C VAL A 305 11.47 -41.51 -40.19
N GLU A 306 12.09 -41.85 -41.33
CA GLU A 306 11.78 -41.28 -42.63
C GLU A 306 10.30 -41.47 -43.01
N THR A 307 9.78 -42.69 -42.80
CA THR A 307 8.38 -43.02 -43.09
C THR A 307 7.40 -42.29 -42.18
N ILE A 308 7.66 -42.28 -40.85
CA ILE A 308 6.82 -41.58 -39.87
C ILE A 308 6.85 -40.08 -40.09
N SER A 309 8.03 -39.49 -40.42
CA SER A 309 8.18 -38.06 -40.69
C SER A 309 7.64 -37.64 -42.06
N THR A 310 7.17 -38.58 -42.85
CA THR A 310 6.61 -38.37 -44.22
C THR A 310 7.60 -37.74 -45.19
N VAL A 311 8.93 -37.90 -44.98
CA VAL A 311 9.98 -37.31 -45.84
C VAL A 311 10.12 -38.11 -47.13
N GLY A 312 10.29 -39.45 -47.09
CA GLY A 312 10.29 -40.33 -48.21
C GLY A 312 11.40 -40.05 -49.25
N PHE A 313 12.66 -40.14 -48.90
CA PHE A 313 13.77 -39.94 -49.84
C PHE A 313 13.81 -40.98 -50.97
N GLY A 314 13.19 -42.18 -50.76
CA GLY A 314 13.05 -43.20 -51.79
C GLY A 314 14.23 -44.13 -51.90
N ASP A 315 15.19 -44.07 -51.02
CA ASP A 315 16.36 -44.99 -50.93
C ASP A 315 15.92 -46.37 -50.41
N PHE A 316 14.85 -46.44 -49.59
CA PHE A 316 14.13 -47.66 -49.22
C PHE A 316 12.69 -47.59 -49.68
N SER A 317 12.11 -48.76 -50.11
CA SER A 317 10.76 -48.80 -50.64
C SER A 317 10.07 -50.11 -50.29
N PHE A 318 8.77 -50.06 -50.03
CA PHE A 318 7.91 -51.22 -49.82
C PHE A 318 7.45 -51.91 -51.15
N ALA A 319 7.71 -51.30 -52.34
CA ALA A 319 7.19 -51.71 -53.60
C ALA A 319 7.65 -53.12 -54.02
N ALA A 320 8.84 -53.56 -53.67
CA ALA A 320 9.43 -54.85 -53.98
C ALA A 320 9.39 -55.83 -52.79
N GLN A 321 8.63 -55.54 -51.74
CA GLN A 321 8.54 -56.37 -50.54
C GLN A 321 7.36 -57.34 -50.58
N SER A 322 7.36 -58.28 -49.64
CA SER A 322 6.24 -59.23 -49.50
C SER A 322 4.93 -58.54 -49.15
N VAL A 323 3.79 -59.07 -49.51
CA VAL A 323 2.45 -58.54 -49.25
C VAL A 323 2.26 -58.15 -47.76
N PRO A 324 2.63 -58.96 -46.74
CA PRO A 324 2.53 -58.57 -45.34
C PRO A 324 3.37 -57.33 -45.01
N MET A 325 4.55 -57.18 -45.61
CA MET A 325 5.43 -56.06 -45.38
C MET A 325 4.89 -54.78 -46.03
N THR A 326 4.26 -54.86 -47.18
CA THR A 326 3.57 -53.76 -47.84
C THR A 326 2.37 -53.27 -47.03
N ILE A 327 1.55 -54.23 -46.49
CA ILE A 327 0.42 -53.90 -45.58
C ILE A 327 0.95 -53.19 -44.31
N PHE A 328 2.04 -53.71 -43.74
CA PHE A 328 2.70 -53.03 -42.59
C PHE A 328 3.18 -51.63 -42.96
N GLY A 329 3.72 -51.41 -44.14
CA GLY A 329 4.13 -50.08 -44.63
C GLY A 329 2.96 -49.09 -44.70
N ILE A 330 1.82 -49.53 -45.24
CA ILE A 330 0.58 -48.73 -45.28
C ILE A 330 0.14 -48.36 -43.87
N PHE A 331 0.14 -49.33 -42.95
CA PHE A 331 -0.19 -49.08 -41.53
C PHE A 331 0.79 -48.08 -40.90
N LEU A 332 2.11 -48.24 -41.11
CA LEU A 332 3.15 -47.37 -40.56
C LEU A 332 2.98 -45.94 -41.06
N ILE A 333 2.70 -45.72 -42.34
CA ILE A 333 2.45 -44.40 -42.92
C ILE A 333 1.21 -43.78 -42.28
N ALA A 334 0.10 -44.47 -42.20
CA ALA A 334 -1.16 -43.95 -41.63
C ALA A 334 -1.02 -43.64 -40.13
N ALA A 335 -0.43 -44.58 -39.36
CA ALA A 335 -0.21 -44.42 -37.94
C ALA A 335 0.79 -43.28 -37.64
N GLY A 336 1.87 -43.23 -38.43
CA GLY A 336 2.90 -42.19 -38.32
C GLY A 336 2.35 -40.80 -38.59
N ALA A 337 1.62 -40.60 -39.68
CA ALA A 337 1.00 -39.33 -40.03
C ALA A 337 -0.01 -38.85 -38.95
N THR A 338 -0.85 -39.79 -38.47
CA THR A 338 -1.82 -39.47 -37.40
C THR A 338 -1.13 -39.06 -36.10
N LEU A 339 -0.08 -39.80 -35.72
CA LEU A 339 0.65 -39.52 -34.49
C LEU A 339 1.43 -38.19 -34.58
N LEU A 340 2.08 -37.92 -35.69
CA LEU A 340 2.81 -36.67 -35.93
C LEU A 340 1.86 -35.46 -35.88
N THR A 341 0.70 -35.54 -36.54
CA THR A 341 -0.33 -34.51 -36.51
C THR A 341 -0.84 -34.27 -35.09
N THR A 342 -1.06 -35.34 -34.32
CA THR A 342 -1.49 -35.27 -32.93
C THR A 342 -0.43 -34.54 -32.05
N VAL A 343 0.85 -34.88 -32.22
CA VAL A 343 1.94 -34.24 -31.48
C VAL A 343 2.01 -32.75 -31.83
N PHE A 344 1.92 -32.38 -33.11
CA PHE A 344 1.89 -30.97 -33.52
C PHE A 344 0.68 -30.20 -32.93
N ALA A 345 -0.51 -30.83 -32.95
CA ALA A 345 -1.69 -30.23 -32.36
C ALA A 345 -1.52 -29.98 -30.83
N LEU A 346 -0.93 -30.96 -30.13
CA LEU A 346 -0.65 -30.82 -28.68
C LEU A 346 0.39 -29.75 -28.38
N ILE A 347 1.47 -29.66 -29.17
CA ILE A 347 2.49 -28.60 -29.04
C ILE A 347 1.86 -27.22 -29.28
N THR A 348 1.02 -27.12 -30.35
CA THR A 348 0.32 -25.84 -30.64
C THR A 348 -0.61 -25.47 -29.50
N ASN A 349 -1.37 -26.42 -28.95
CA ASN A 349 -2.25 -26.18 -27.81
C ASN A 349 -1.46 -25.73 -26.56
N LEU A 350 -0.31 -26.36 -26.27
CA LEU A 350 0.61 -25.93 -25.20
C LEU A 350 1.10 -24.51 -25.40
N LEU A 351 1.53 -24.14 -26.61
CA LEU A 351 2.02 -22.80 -26.91
C LEU A 351 0.92 -21.73 -26.77
N VAL A 352 -0.30 -22.04 -27.20
CA VAL A 352 -1.46 -21.17 -27.04
C VAL A 352 -1.84 -21.03 -25.57
N SER A 353 -1.89 -22.13 -24.83
CA SER A 353 -2.16 -22.12 -23.38
C SER A 353 -1.09 -21.31 -22.62
N TRP A 354 0.18 -21.45 -22.96
CA TRP A 354 1.26 -20.64 -22.36
C TRP A 354 1.11 -19.16 -22.63
N ARG A 355 0.68 -18.75 -23.82
CA ARG A 355 0.40 -17.33 -24.11
C ARG A 355 -0.75 -16.80 -23.27
N ILE A 356 -1.81 -17.57 -23.12
CA ILE A 356 -2.98 -17.21 -22.30
C ILE A 356 -2.58 -17.14 -20.82
N GLU A 357 -1.81 -18.11 -20.30
CA GLU A 357 -1.34 -18.12 -18.91
C GLU A 357 -0.35 -16.99 -18.61
N GLN A 358 0.53 -16.62 -19.55
CA GLN A 358 1.41 -15.45 -19.43
C GLN A 358 0.59 -14.14 -19.39
N THR A 359 -0.49 -14.06 -20.16
CA THR A 359 -1.38 -12.89 -20.16
C THR A 359 -2.17 -12.80 -18.85
N LEU A 360 -2.51 -13.94 -18.23
CA LEU A 360 -3.23 -14.04 -16.96
C LEU A 360 -2.31 -14.01 -15.70
N GLY A 361 -0.99 -13.93 -15.86
CA GLY A 361 -0.05 -13.86 -14.74
C GLY A 361 0.15 -15.17 -13.95
N ARG A 362 -0.52 -16.27 -14.31
CA ARG A 362 -0.55 -17.54 -13.54
C ARG A 362 0.79 -18.24 -13.41
N THR A 363 1.68 -18.11 -14.39
CA THR A 363 2.97 -18.82 -14.42
C THR A 363 4.00 -18.28 -13.43
N GLN A 364 3.85 -17.06 -12.91
CA GLN A 364 4.77 -16.46 -11.95
C GLN A 364 4.46 -16.84 -10.50
N LEU A 365 3.25 -17.33 -10.22
CA LEU A 365 2.76 -17.55 -8.86
C LEU A 365 3.09 -18.93 -8.29
N VAL A 366 3.39 -19.91 -9.16
CA VAL A 366 3.70 -21.27 -8.72
C VAL A 366 5.02 -21.32 -7.97
N GLY A 367 4.94 -21.53 -6.64
CA GLY A 367 6.09 -21.67 -5.76
C GLY A 367 6.58 -20.38 -5.09
N MET A 368 5.86 -19.26 -5.21
CA MET A 368 6.13 -18.07 -4.39
C MET A 368 5.82 -18.36 -2.92
N GLN A 369 6.72 -17.96 -2.04
CA GLN A 369 6.60 -18.07 -0.58
C GLN A 369 7.11 -16.76 0.04
N ASP A 370 6.61 -16.43 1.23
CA ASP A 370 6.98 -15.20 1.96
C ASP A 370 6.71 -13.90 1.17
N HIS A 371 5.81 -13.94 0.19
CA HIS A 371 5.37 -12.78 -0.58
C HIS A 371 4.21 -12.06 0.11
N VAL A 372 4.00 -10.80 -0.25
CA VAL A 372 2.84 -10.04 0.20
C VAL A 372 1.76 -10.07 -0.89
N VAL A 373 0.52 -10.36 -0.50
CA VAL A 373 -0.62 -10.30 -1.41
C VAL A 373 -1.31 -8.94 -1.27
N VAL A 374 -1.34 -8.16 -2.34
CA VAL A 374 -2.03 -6.87 -2.42
C VAL A 374 -3.30 -7.03 -3.23
N ILE A 375 -4.46 -6.87 -2.59
CA ILE A 375 -5.77 -7.00 -3.20
C ILE A 375 -6.34 -5.60 -3.51
N GLY A 376 -6.54 -5.32 -4.79
CA GLY A 376 -6.97 -4.02 -5.29
C GLY A 376 -5.81 -3.12 -5.73
N LEU A 377 -5.77 -2.78 -7.02
CA LEU A 377 -4.73 -1.95 -7.64
C LEU A 377 -5.25 -0.53 -7.92
N GLY A 378 -5.74 0.14 -6.87
CA GLY A 378 -6.10 1.56 -6.92
C GLY A 378 -4.90 2.48 -6.64
N SER A 379 -5.16 3.77 -6.37
CA SER A 379 -4.12 4.73 -5.99
C SER A 379 -3.36 4.30 -4.73
N VAL A 380 -4.04 3.75 -3.73
CA VAL A 380 -3.40 3.22 -2.51
C VAL A 380 -2.63 1.94 -2.81
N GLY A 381 -3.24 0.99 -3.55
CA GLY A 381 -2.61 -0.29 -3.88
C GLY A 381 -1.29 -0.12 -4.63
N ILE A 382 -1.19 0.82 -5.58
CA ILE A 382 0.06 1.07 -6.31
C ILE A 382 1.13 1.68 -5.41
N ARG A 383 0.78 2.60 -4.48
CA ARG A 383 1.71 3.19 -3.52
C ARG A 383 2.22 2.17 -2.50
N VAL A 384 1.34 1.30 -2.01
CA VAL A 384 1.72 0.20 -1.12
C VAL A 384 2.64 -0.78 -1.84
N LEU A 385 2.34 -1.11 -3.10
CA LEU A 385 3.22 -1.93 -3.94
C LEU A 385 4.62 -1.29 -4.10
N GLU A 386 4.69 0.00 -4.39
CA GLU A 386 5.97 0.75 -4.48
C GLU A 386 6.77 0.62 -3.17
N GLY A 387 6.12 0.85 -2.03
CA GLY A 387 6.74 0.74 -0.70
C GLY A 387 7.24 -0.68 -0.41
N LEU A 388 6.42 -1.71 -0.60
CA LEU A 388 6.81 -3.11 -0.38
C LEU A 388 7.97 -3.54 -1.29
N ARG A 389 7.99 -3.06 -2.54
CA ARG A 389 9.08 -3.34 -3.47
C ARG A 389 10.38 -2.61 -3.10
N ALA A 390 10.30 -1.41 -2.54
CA ALA A 390 11.44 -0.68 -1.98
C ALA A 390 12.07 -1.45 -0.80
N GLU A 391 11.23 -2.11 0.02
CA GLU A 391 11.66 -3.01 1.11
C GLU A 391 12.10 -4.41 0.61
N GLY A 392 12.22 -4.59 -0.70
CA GLY A 392 12.70 -5.84 -1.30
C GLY A 392 11.70 -7.01 -1.24
N ARG A 393 10.44 -6.78 -0.88
CA ARG A 393 9.42 -7.83 -0.79
C ARG A 393 8.91 -8.26 -2.16
N GLU A 394 8.69 -9.54 -2.36
CA GLU A 394 7.94 -10.03 -3.52
C GLU A 394 6.45 -9.78 -3.32
N VAL A 395 5.76 -9.31 -4.37
CA VAL A 395 4.36 -8.92 -4.28
C VAL A 395 3.54 -9.59 -5.36
N VAL A 396 2.41 -10.15 -4.94
CA VAL A 396 1.32 -10.63 -5.81
C VAL A 396 0.17 -9.65 -5.72
N VAL A 397 -0.24 -9.10 -6.84
CA VAL A 397 -1.40 -8.21 -6.92
C VAL A 397 -2.61 -8.99 -7.42
N VAL A 398 -3.71 -8.93 -6.68
CA VAL A 398 -5.02 -9.43 -7.10
C VAL A 398 -5.88 -8.26 -7.55
N GLU A 399 -6.30 -8.24 -8.82
CA GLU A 399 -7.09 -7.15 -9.40
C GLU A 399 -8.30 -7.73 -10.15
N ARG A 400 -9.46 -7.08 -10.05
CA ARG A 400 -10.67 -7.52 -10.73
C ARG A 400 -10.77 -7.00 -12.15
N ASN A 401 -10.28 -5.77 -12.39
CA ASN A 401 -10.40 -5.09 -13.68
C ASN A 401 -9.15 -5.31 -14.55
N GLU A 402 -9.30 -6.05 -15.63
CA GLU A 402 -8.22 -6.31 -16.60
C GLU A 402 -7.74 -5.05 -17.36
N ASN A 403 -8.52 -3.96 -17.33
CA ASN A 403 -8.19 -2.68 -17.96
C ASN A 403 -7.74 -1.62 -16.95
N ASN A 404 -7.26 -2.03 -15.77
CA ASN A 404 -6.82 -1.10 -14.74
C ASN A 404 -5.60 -0.29 -15.21
N ARG A 405 -5.65 1.04 -15.02
CA ARG A 405 -4.61 1.99 -15.48
C ARG A 405 -3.22 1.74 -14.86
N TYR A 406 -3.15 1.12 -13.70
CA TYR A 406 -1.89 0.88 -12.97
C TYR A 406 -1.21 -0.46 -13.32
N LEU A 407 -1.81 -1.30 -14.17
CA LEU A 407 -1.28 -2.62 -14.50
C LEU A 407 0.14 -2.60 -15.06
N ASN A 408 0.40 -1.66 -15.97
CA ASN A 408 1.73 -1.54 -16.57
C ASN A 408 2.77 -1.10 -15.54
N GLN A 409 2.41 -0.22 -14.63
CA GLN A 409 3.27 0.23 -13.53
C GLN A 409 3.55 -0.91 -12.54
N ALA A 410 2.52 -1.66 -12.13
CA ALA A 410 2.69 -2.81 -11.24
C ALA A 410 3.63 -3.87 -11.85
N ARG A 411 3.48 -4.17 -13.15
CA ARG A 411 4.36 -5.09 -13.86
C ARG A 411 5.79 -4.56 -13.99
N ALA A 412 5.96 -3.26 -14.24
CA ALA A 412 7.28 -2.62 -14.29
C ALA A 412 8.00 -2.68 -12.94
N LEU A 413 7.26 -2.62 -11.82
CA LEU A 413 7.78 -2.84 -10.46
C LEU A 413 8.08 -4.31 -10.16
N GLY A 414 7.82 -5.23 -11.10
CA GLY A 414 8.09 -6.65 -10.95
C GLY A 414 7.03 -7.40 -10.12
N ALA A 415 5.83 -6.84 -9.94
CA ALA A 415 4.75 -7.54 -9.28
C ALA A 415 4.10 -8.58 -10.21
N ALA A 416 3.78 -9.75 -9.67
CA ALA A 416 2.93 -10.71 -10.34
C ALA A 416 1.46 -10.28 -10.23
N VAL A 417 0.74 -10.19 -11.34
CA VAL A 417 -0.66 -9.73 -11.34
C VAL A 417 -1.58 -10.90 -11.66
N LEU A 418 -2.50 -11.19 -10.76
CA LEU A 418 -3.57 -12.17 -10.89
C LEU A 418 -4.91 -11.45 -11.08
N PHE A 419 -5.66 -11.84 -12.10
CA PHE A 419 -7.02 -11.35 -12.29
C PHE A 419 -8.04 -12.30 -11.67
N GLY A 420 -8.94 -11.72 -10.86
CA GLY A 420 -9.99 -12.49 -10.20
C GLY A 420 -10.76 -11.71 -9.15
N ASP A 421 -11.83 -12.31 -8.68
CA ASP A 421 -12.61 -11.81 -7.54
C ASP A 421 -12.00 -12.34 -6.24
N SER A 422 -11.52 -11.45 -5.41
CA SER A 422 -10.80 -11.76 -4.16
C SER A 422 -11.69 -12.34 -3.05
N THR A 423 -13.01 -12.28 -3.20
CA THR A 423 -13.94 -12.94 -2.28
C THR A 423 -14.04 -14.43 -2.55
N GLN A 424 -13.56 -14.89 -3.72
CA GLN A 424 -13.63 -16.29 -4.12
C GLN A 424 -12.41 -17.06 -3.64
N ARG A 425 -12.66 -18.23 -3.00
CA ARG A 425 -11.63 -19.13 -2.50
C ARG A 425 -10.58 -19.51 -3.57
N GLN A 426 -11.03 -19.75 -4.81
CA GLN A 426 -10.15 -20.11 -5.91
C GLN A 426 -9.12 -19.02 -6.23
N THR A 427 -9.50 -17.73 -6.14
CA THR A 427 -8.59 -16.60 -6.36
C THR A 427 -7.54 -16.52 -5.26
N LEU A 428 -7.95 -16.72 -4.00
CA LEU A 428 -7.04 -16.73 -2.84
C LEU A 428 -6.05 -17.91 -2.92
N GLU A 429 -6.50 -19.06 -3.38
CA GLU A 429 -5.66 -20.23 -3.62
C GLU A 429 -4.64 -19.97 -4.73
N LEU A 430 -5.06 -19.38 -5.85
CA LEU A 430 -4.17 -19.01 -6.95
C LEU A 430 -3.15 -17.95 -6.54
N ALA A 431 -3.52 -17.01 -5.67
CA ALA A 431 -2.62 -16.02 -5.08
C ALA A 431 -1.67 -16.62 -4.03
N ASN A 432 -1.81 -17.90 -3.71
CA ASN A 432 -1.06 -18.64 -2.69
C ASN A 432 -1.04 -17.94 -1.31
N VAL A 433 -2.22 -17.47 -0.88
CA VAL A 433 -2.39 -16.70 0.38
C VAL A 433 -1.89 -17.47 1.60
N HIS A 434 -1.96 -18.80 1.62
CA HIS A 434 -1.42 -19.64 2.72
C HIS A 434 0.09 -19.52 2.92
N SER A 435 0.83 -19.18 1.87
CA SER A 435 2.29 -19.04 1.93
C SER A 435 2.72 -17.57 1.90
N ALA A 436 1.76 -16.65 1.99
CA ALA A 436 2.02 -15.23 2.04
C ALA A 436 2.55 -14.81 3.41
N SER A 437 3.43 -13.82 3.46
CA SER A 437 3.88 -13.18 4.70
C SER A 437 2.87 -12.17 5.23
N ALA A 438 2.05 -11.56 4.35
CA ALA A 438 0.96 -10.67 4.70
C ALA A 438 -0.06 -10.55 3.57
N VAL A 439 -1.26 -10.06 3.89
CA VAL A 439 -2.31 -9.74 2.92
C VAL A 439 -2.81 -8.32 3.16
N ALA A 440 -2.75 -7.46 2.15
CA ALA A 440 -3.30 -6.10 2.18
C ALA A 440 -4.54 -6.01 1.29
N VAL A 441 -5.69 -5.68 1.87
CA VAL A 441 -6.96 -5.52 1.15
C VAL A 441 -7.26 -4.04 0.99
N LEU A 442 -7.10 -3.51 -0.23
CA LEU A 442 -6.96 -2.08 -0.53
C LEU A 442 -7.92 -1.61 -1.63
N THR A 443 -9.07 -2.27 -1.82
CA THR A 443 -10.02 -1.84 -2.84
C THR A 443 -10.64 -0.46 -2.49
N SER A 444 -11.40 0.12 -3.41
CA SER A 444 -12.04 1.43 -3.20
C SER A 444 -13.37 1.36 -2.44
N ASP A 445 -13.82 0.19 -2.04
CA ASP A 445 -15.10 -0.03 -1.38
C ASP A 445 -14.93 -0.76 -0.05
N ASP A 446 -15.39 -0.16 1.04
CA ASP A 446 -15.21 -0.66 2.40
C ASP A 446 -15.91 -2.01 2.60
N LEU A 447 -17.10 -2.20 2.03
CA LEU A 447 -17.84 -3.46 2.14
C LEU A 447 -17.06 -4.60 1.45
N THR A 448 -16.57 -4.35 0.24
CA THR A 448 -15.72 -5.30 -0.50
C THR A 448 -14.45 -5.62 0.28
N ASN A 449 -13.84 -4.64 0.96
CA ASN A 449 -12.65 -4.86 1.78
C ASN A 449 -12.96 -5.76 2.98
N ILE A 450 -14.08 -5.52 3.67
CA ILE A 450 -14.52 -6.34 4.80
C ILE A 450 -14.87 -7.77 4.34
N GLU A 451 -15.65 -7.91 3.26
CA GLU A 451 -15.99 -9.22 2.68
C GLU A 451 -14.74 -10.01 2.29
N THR A 452 -13.80 -9.37 1.60
CA THR A 452 -12.53 -9.98 1.21
C THR A 452 -11.70 -10.36 2.44
N GLY A 453 -11.61 -9.48 3.44
CA GLY A 453 -10.91 -9.77 4.69
C GLY A 453 -11.47 -10.99 5.42
N LEU A 454 -12.80 -11.11 5.49
CA LEU A 454 -13.48 -12.28 6.05
C LEU A 454 -13.19 -13.55 5.24
N ALA A 455 -13.23 -13.47 3.90
CA ALA A 455 -12.88 -14.59 3.02
C ALA A 455 -11.41 -15.03 3.20
N VAL A 456 -10.48 -14.09 3.35
CA VAL A 456 -9.07 -14.36 3.64
C VAL A 456 -8.92 -15.05 5.00
N ARG A 457 -9.59 -14.56 6.03
CA ARG A 457 -9.59 -15.16 7.37
C ARG A 457 -10.08 -16.60 7.34
N ASP A 458 -11.23 -16.84 6.70
CA ASP A 458 -11.82 -18.17 6.58
C ASP A 458 -10.93 -19.12 5.75
N TYR A 459 -10.21 -18.58 4.76
CA TYR A 459 -9.26 -19.34 3.95
C TYR A 459 -7.99 -19.72 4.73
N LEU A 460 -7.45 -18.80 5.53
CA LEU A 460 -6.24 -19.02 6.33
C LEU A 460 -6.48 -19.97 7.51
N GLY A 461 -7.69 -20.04 8.06
CA GLY A 461 -7.98 -20.86 9.24
C GLY A 461 -7.06 -20.50 10.42
N ASP A 462 -6.34 -21.48 10.98
CA ASP A 462 -5.44 -21.24 12.13
C ASP A 462 -4.27 -20.30 11.79
N ALA A 463 -3.83 -20.25 10.52
CA ALA A 463 -2.75 -19.36 10.08
C ALA A 463 -3.13 -17.87 10.15
N TRP A 464 -4.42 -17.54 10.27
CA TRP A 464 -4.92 -16.18 10.50
C TRP A 464 -4.25 -15.45 11.69
N LEU A 465 -3.85 -16.18 12.73
CA LEU A 465 -3.22 -15.60 13.91
C LEU A 465 -1.78 -15.15 13.67
N THR A 466 -1.14 -15.65 12.61
CA THR A 466 0.27 -15.43 12.29
C THR A 466 0.51 -14.61 11.03
N VAL A 467 -0.46 -14.59 10.10
CA VAL A 467 -0.37 -13.81 8.87
C VAL A 467 -1.08 -12.47 9.06
N PRO A 468 -0.38 -11.33 9.04
CA PRO A 468 -1.00 -10.02 9.10
C PRO A 468 -1.98 -9.81 7.93
N VAL A 469 -3.23 -9.46 8.25
CA VAL A 469 -4.23 -9.06 7.26
C VAL A 469 -4.58 -7.61 7.50
N VAL A 470 -4.15 -6.75 6.59
CA VAL A 470 -4.32 -5.30 6.66
C VAL A 470 -5.54 -4.91 5.84
N LEU A 471 -6.55 -4.34 6.49
CA LEU A 471 -7.75 -3.84 5.83
C LEU A 471 -7.71 -2.33 5.70
N ARG A 472 -7.96 -1.84 4.51
CA ARG A 472 -8.26 -0.44 4.28
C ARG A 472 -9.73 -0.17 4.55
N VAL A 473 -10.03 0.92 5.31
CA VAL A 473 -11.36 1.50 5.42
C VAL A 473 -11.28 3.02 5.20
N PHE A 474 -12.38 3.64 4.80
CA PHE A 474 -12.47 5.09 4.73
C PHE A 474 -12.90 5.68 6.07
N ASP A 475 -13.92 5.09 6.67
CA ASP A 475 -14.55 5.55 7.92
C ASP A 475 -13.82 4.94 9.13
N ARG A 476 -13.36 5.80 10.06
CA ARG A 476 -12.66 5.37 11.27
C ARG A 476 -13.56 4.58 12.21
N ASP A 477 -14.81 5.01 12.41
CA ASP A 477 -15.74 4.37 13.34
C ASP A 477 -16.13 2.98 12.84
N LEU A 478 -16.28 2.84 11.51
CA LEU A 478 -16.44 1.54 10.88
C LEU A 478 -15.20 0.68 11.11
N GLY A 479 -14.01 1.27 10.99
CA GLY A 479 -12.74 0.60 11.26
C GLY A 479 -12.68 0.01 12.66
N HIS A 480 -12.96 0.79 13.69
CA HIS A 480 -13.02 0.31 15.08
C HIS A 480 -14.09 -0.78 15.29
N THR A 481 -15.23 -0.64 14.64
CA THR A 481 -16.28 -1.67 14.70
C THR A 481 -15.80 -2.99 14.10
N VAL A 482 -15.08 -2.93 12.97
CA VAL A 482 -14.52 -4.10 12.28
C VAL A 482 -13.40 -4.74 13.11
N GLU A 483 -12.52 -3.96 13.71
CA GLU A 483 -11.48 -4.46 14.62
C GLU A 483 -12.08 -5.21 15.80
N HIS A 484 -13.02 -4.56 16.49
CA HIS A 484 -13.59 -5.10 17.72
C HIS A 484 -14.48 -6.33 17.49
N HIS A 485 -15.34 -6.30 16.47
CA HIS A 485 -16.35 -7.37 16.26
C HIS A 485 -15.84 -8.52 15.40
N PHE A 486 -14.93 -8.25 14.46
CA PHE A 486 -14.41 -9.28 13.56
C PHE A 486 -12.99 -9.73 13.88
N GLY A 487 -12.32 -9.08 14.84
CA GLY A 487 -11.00 -9.47 15.34
C GLY A 487 -9.85 -9.15 14.39
N PHE A 488 -10.03 -8.19 13.46
CA PHE A 488 -8.94 -7.69 12.63
C PHE A 488 -7.98 -6.84 13.46
N ARG A 489 -6.67 -7.10 13.36
CA ARG A 489 -5.65 -6.38 14.13
C ARG A 489 -5.14 -5.12 13.43
N HIS A 490 -5.21 -5.09 12.10
CA HIS A 490 -4.62 -4.04 11.28
C HIS A 490 -5.68 -3.44 10.34
N VAL A 491 -6.56 -2.60 10.88
CA VAL A 491 -7.47 -1.79 10.07
C VAL A 491 -6.90 -0.38 9.94
N ARG A 492 -6.81 0.13 8.72
CA ARG A 492 -6.19 1.43 8.44
C ARG A 492 -7.17 2.35 7.71
N SER A 493 -7.54 3.46 8.35
CA SER A 493 -8.33 4.50 7.72
C SER A 493 -7.43 5.45 6.94
N THR A 494 -7.53 5.45 5.62
CA THR A 494 -6.71 6.32 4.76
C THR A 494 -7.03 7.80 4.98
N SER A 495 -8.28 8.13 5.28
CA SER A 495 -8.67 9.51 5.60
C SER A 495 -8.12 9.97 6.94
N ALA A 496 -8.14 9.10 7.97
CA ALA A 496 -7.60 9.43 9.28
C ALA A 496 -6.06 9.63 9.25
N LEU A 497 -5.36 8.83 8.43
CA LEU A 497 -3.91 8.96 8.26
C LEU A 497 -3.51 10.22 7.48
N ALA A 498 -4.33 10.65 6.51
CA ALA A 498 -4.00 11.79 5.67
C ALA A 498 -4.49 13.14 6.23
N ALA A 499 -5.63 13.19 6.91
CA ALA A 499 -6.26 14.43 7.34
C ALA A 499 -5.34 15.36 8.18
N PRO A 500 -4.50 14.87 9.09
CA PRO A 500 -3.56 15.73 9.82
C PRO A 500 -2.67 16.57 8.90
N GLN A 501 -2.25 16.01 7.77
CA GLN A 501 -1.44 16.70 6.77
C GLN A 501 -2.23 17.82 6.09
N PHE A 502 -3.52 17.60 5.78
CA PHE A 502 -4.40 18.62 5.21
C PHE A 502 -4.66 19.75 6.20
N VAL A 503 -4.92 19.43 7.46
CA VAL A 503 -5.07 20.42 8.54
C VAL A 503 -3.77 21.20 8.71
N GLY A 504 -2.64 20.52 8.82
CA GLY A 504 -1.33 21.15 8.93
C GLY A 504 -1.07 22.11 7.76
N ALA A 505 -1.25 21.64 6.53
CA ALA A 505 -1.07 22.47 5.34
C ALA A 505 -2.00 23.68 5.33
N ALA A 506 -3.29 23.53 5.70
CA ALA A 506 -4.26 24.64 5.76
C ALA A 506 -3.86 25.69 6.80
N LEU A 507 -3.33 25.27 7.93
CA LEU A 507 -2.90 26.15 9.02
C LEU A 507 -1.49 26.72 8.81
N GLY A 508 -0.76 26.28 7.79
CA GLY A 508 0.61 26.70 7.53
C GLY A 508 1.64 25.98 8.40
N LEU A 509 1.27 24.83 8.93
CA LEU A 509 2.12 23.98 9.75
C LEU A 509 2.84 22.97 8.87
N ASP A 510 4.06 22.64 9.25
CA ASP A 510 4.85 21.64 8.54
C ASP A 510 4.79 20.29 9.28
N ILE A 511 3.81 19.47 8.90
CA ILE A 511 3.64 18.13 9.44
C ILE A 511 4.54 17.19 8.65
N LEU A 512 5.52 16.60 9.30
CA LEU A 512 6.52 15.71 8.72
C LEU A 512 6.01 14.26 8.62
N GLY A 513 5.12 13.87 9.54
CA GLY A 513 4.55 12.53 9.53
C GLY A 513 3.50 12.32 10.61
N SER A 514 2.77 11.22 10.49
CA SER A 514 1.81 10.77 11.48
C SER A 514 1.88 9.25 11.61
N PHE A 515 1.71 8.73 12.81
CA PHE A 515 1.66 7.30 13.11
C PHE A 515 0.70 7.01 14.25
N ILE A 516 0.33 5.77 14.43
CA ILE A 516 -0.65 5.34 15.43
C ILE A 516 0.07 4.55 16.50
N VAL A 517 -0.18 4.89 17.77
CA VAL A 517 0.26 4.09 18.93
C VAL A 517 -0.97 3.76 19.76
N GLY A 518 -1.25 2.50 19.92
CA GLY A 518 -2.51 2.06 20.52
C GLY A 518 -3.71 2.57 19.70
N GLN A 519 -4.51 3.44 20.29
CA GLN A 519 -5.67 4.06 19.62
C GLN A 519 -5.47 5.54 19.28
N GLU A 520 -4.31 6.11 19.61
CA GLU A 520 -4.03 7.52 19.43
C GLU A 520 -3.16 7.80 18.21
N THR A 521 -3.48 8.89 17.51
CA THR A 521 -2.68 9.37 16.38
C THR A 521 -1.65 10.36 16.90
N PHE A 522 -0.37 10.04 16.72
CA PHE A 522 0.75 10.92 16.99
C PHE A 522 1.17 11.66 15.73
N LEU A 523 1.55 12.92 15.90
CA LEU A 523 2.12 13.75 14.84
C LEU A 523 3.56 14.10 15.14
N VAL A 524 4.32 14.24 14.07
CA VAL A 524 5.62 14.90 14.10
C VAL A 524 5.54 16.15 13.24
N GLY A 525 5.78 17.28 13.85
CA GLY A 525 5.73 18.59 13.19
C GLY A 525 7.04 19.33 13.32
N ARG A 526 7.31 20.20 12.35
CA ARG A 526 8.39 21.18 12.37
C ARG A 526 7.81 22.56 12.62
N LEU A 527 8.33 23.22 13.65
CA LEU A 527 7.98 24.57 14.04
C LEU A 527 9.15 25.51 13.76
N SER A 528 8.91 26.57 13.02
CA SER A 528 9.86 27.67 12.86
C SER A 528 9.55 28.74 13.90
N ILE A 529 10.48 29.03 14.79
CA ILE A 529 10.30 29.99 15.88
C ILE A 529 10.35 31.41 15.32
N ALA A 530 9.24 32.14 15.42
CA ALA A 530 9.12 33.51 14.99
C ALA A 530 9.50 34.48 16.14
N PRO A 531 10.14 35.63 15.85
CA PRO A 531 10.52 36.58 16.88
C PRO A 531 9.29 37.17 17.58
N GLY A 532 9.32 37.20 18.92
CA GLY A 532 8.27 37.77 19.77
C GLY A 532 6.96 37.02 19.78
N ARG A 533 6.93 35.77 19.32
CA ARG A 533 5.72 34.91 19.27
C ARG A 533 5.88 33.66 20.13
N GLY A 534 4.74 33.15 20.57
CA GLY A 534 4.43 31.94 21.31
C GLY A 534 5.59 31.22 21.99
N LEU A 535 6.48 30.58 21.23
CA LEU A 535 7.59 29.81 21.78
C LEU A 535 8.88 30.60 21.97
N ASP A 536 9.00 31.84 21.45
CA ASP A 536 10.22 32.65 21.58
C ASP A 536 10.55 32.91 23.04
N GLY A 537 11.75 32.50 23.47
CA GLY A 537 12.26 32.67 24.84
C GLY A 537 11.73 31.65 25.86
N LEU A 538 10.73 30.80 25.50
CA LEU A 538 10.29 29.72 26.37
C LEU A 538 11.38 28.64 26.48
N ALA A 539 11.43 27.98 27.62
CA ALA A 539 12.26 26.78 27.77
C ALA A 539 11.45 25.54 27.34
N MET A 540 12.13 24.48 26.94
CA MET A 540 11.48 23.24 26.59
C MET A 540 10.64 22.62 27.73
N LEU A 541 10.97 22.95 28.97
CA LEU A 541 10.21 22.58 30.16
C LEU A 541 8.82 23.22 30.25
N ASP A 542 8.62 24.32 29.54
CA ASP A 542 7.38 25.10 29.56
C ASP A 542 6.33 24.55 28.55
N LEU A 543 6.71 23.58 27.71
CA LEU A 543 5.79 22.93 26.80
C LEU A 543 4.83 21.98 27.54
N PRO A 544 3.62 21.74 26.98
CA PRO A 544 2.67 20.79 27.54
C PRO A 544 3.31 19.42 27.78
N ALA A 545 2.94 18.77 28.88
CA ALA A 545 3.54 17.49 29.31
C ALA A 545 3.35 16.36 28.29
N GLN A 546 2.36 16.45 27.43
CA GLN A 546 2.04 15.46 26.41
C GLN A 546 2.69 15.73 25.05
N THR A 547 3.53 16.78 24.95
CA THR A 547 4.33 17.05 23.75
C THR A 547 5.81 16.95 24.06
N ARG A 548 6.60 16.54 23.07
CA ARG A 548 8.03 16.37 23.19
C ARG A 548 8.78 17.02 22.05
N VAL A 549 9.76 17.86 22.38
CA VAL A 549 10.76 18.27 21.39
C VAL A 549 11.75 17.14 21.21
N ILE A 550 11.79 16.59 20.01
CA ILE A 550 12.70 15.51 19.63
C ILE A 550 14.07 16.07 19.36
N ALA A 551 14.13 17.11 18.53
CA ALA A 551 15.36 17.75 18.09
C ALA A 551 15.15 19.25 17.88
N LEU A 552 16.24 20.00 17.85
CA LEU A 552 16.25 21.43 17.58
C LEU A 552 17.35 21.76 16.57
N SER A 553 16.98 22.43 15.47
CA SER A 553 17.95 22.99 14.52
C SER A 553 18.17 24.45 14.86
N ARG A 554 19.38 24.79 15.27
CA ARG A 554 19.73 26.14 15.71
C ARG A 554 20.08 27.04 14.54
N ALA A 555 19.39 28.19 14.43
CA ALA A 555 19.71 29.19 13.43
C ALA A 555 21.13 29.80 13.69
N ALA A 556 21.50 30.00 14.95
CA ALA A 556 22.79 30.53 15.35
C ALA A 556 23.97 29.60 14.97
N ASP A 557 23.75 28.29 14.87
CA ASP A 557 24.79 27.29 14.57
C ASP A 557 24.72 26.80 13.09
N GLY A 558 24.14 27.61 12.20
CA GLY A 558 24.03 27.30 10.77
C GLY A 558 23.10 26.12 10.46
N GLY A 559 22.10 25.86 11.30
CA GLY A 559 21.11 24.82 11.11
C GLY A 559 21.55 23.44 11.59
N ARG A 560 22.60 23.36 12.43
CA ARG A 560 23.02 22.10 13.03
C ARG A 560 21.94 21.53 13.93
N LEU A 561 21.67 20.22 13.80
CA LEU A 561 20.69 19.52 14.61
C LEU A 561 21.25 19.22 16.01
N GLU A 562 20.58 19.71 17.06
CA GLU A 562 20.80 19.34 18.46
C GLU A 562 19.86 18.18 18.81
N TYR A 563 20.42 16.99 19.10
CA TYR A 563 19.68 15.80 19.47
C TYR A 563 20.45 14.98 20.52
N PRO A 564 19.82 14.55 21.61
CA PRO A 564 18.58 15.11 22.16
C PRO A 564 18.81 16.51 22.71
N PRO A 565 17.85 17.44 22.59
CA PRO A 565 18.01 18.78 23.12
C PRO A 565 17.98 18.78 24.65
N ARG A 566 18.68 19.75 25.26
CA ARG A 566 18.71 19.89 26.72
C ARG A 566 17.39 20.46 27.22
N ARG A 567 16.92 20.01 28.39
CA ARG A 567 15.63 20.44 28.95
C ARG A 567 15.56 21.95 29.28
N ASP A 568 16.70 22.55 29.59
CA ASP A 568 16.85 23.99 29.89
C ASP A 568 17.09 24.84 28.63
N THR A 569 17.14 24.19 27.45
CA THR A 569 17.29 24.89 26.17
C THR A 569 16.09 25.81 25.95
N ARG A 570 16.37 27.08 25.61
CA ARG A 570 15.35 28.04 25.22
C ARG A 570 15.28 28.16 23.71
N PHE A 571 14.06 28.31 23.22
CA PHE A 571 13.82 28.58 21.82
C PHE A 571 14.27 30.02 21.48
N ALA A 572 14.88 30.20 20.33
CA ALA A 572 15.29 31.48 19.80
C ALA A 572 14.71 31.71 18.39
N PRO A 573 14.51 32.99 18.01
CA PRO A 573 14.02 33.31 16.66
C PRO A 573 14.89 32.71 15.56
N GLY A 574 14.23 32.06 14.56
CA GLY A 574 14.89 31.39 13.47
C GLY A 574 15.26 29.93 13.76
N ASP A 575 15.14 29.43 14.98
CA ASP A 575 15.29 28.03 15.31
C ASP A 575 14.15 27.20 14.67
N GLN A 576 14.42 25.94 14.37
CA GLN A 576 13.42 24.98 13.94
C GLN A 576 13.32 23.85 14.97
N ALA A 577 12.18 23.75 15.64
CA ALA A 577 11.89 22.71 16.61
C ALA A 577 11.13 21.55 15.96
N TYR A 578 11.61 20.33 16.16
CA TYR A 578 10.93 19.11 15.76
C TYR A 578 10.18 18.58 16.97
N VAL A 579 8.86 18.65 16.91
CA VAL A 579 7.96 18.32 18.03
C VAL A 579 7.11 17.10 17.69
N LEU A 580 6.86 16.30 18.72
CA LEU A 580 6.04 15.09 18.63
C LEU A 580 5.02 15.11 19.76
N GLY A 581 3.82 14.65 19.49
CA GLY A 581 2.75 14.49 20.47
C GLY A 581 1.46 13.94 19.85
N PRO A 582 0.46 13.61 20.69
CA PRO A 582 -0.88 13.29 20.22
C PRO A 582 -1.43 14.44 19.38
N TYR A 583 -2.26 14.09 18.40
CA TYR A 583 -2.84 15.05 17.46
C TYR A 583 -3.42 16.29 18.16
N ASP A 584 -4.32 16.08 19.13
CA ASP A 584 -5.05 17.18 19.79
C ASP A 584 -4.14 18.10 20.59
N GLU A 585 -3.13 17.54 21.25
CA GLU A 585 -2.16 18.30 22.05
C GLU A 585 -1.22 19.10 21.17
N LEU A 586 -0.65 18.46 20.15
CA LEU A 586 0.26 19.11 19.24
C LEU A 586 -0.45 20.22 18.45
N MET A 587 -1.67 20.00 18.02
CA MET A 587 -2.47 21.02 17.35
C MET A 587 -2.72 22.23 18.23
N ARG A 588 -2.97 22.06 19.55
CA ARG A 588 -3.11 23.18 20.49
C ARG A 588 -1.82 24.00 20.60
N VAL A 589 -0.67 23.36 20.70
CA VAL A 589 0.64 24.05 20.72
C VAL A 589 0.85 24.83 19.44
N LEU A 590 0.57 24.21 18.30
CA LEU A 590 0.73 24.81 16.99
C LEU A 590 -0.21 26.01 16.78
N LEU A 591 -1.45 25.92 17.22
CA LEU A 591 -2.42 27.02 17.11
C LEU A 591 -2.06 28.19 18.02
N HIS A 592 -1.57 27.94 19.23
CA HIS A 592 -1.15 28.99 20.16
C HIS A 592 0.02 29.81 19.61
N GLU A 593 0.92 29.23 18.82
CA GLU A 593 1.99 29.94 18.12
C GLU A 593 1.41 30.91 17.07
N PHE A 594 0.25 30.64 16.51
CA PHE A 594 -0.39 31.42 15.45
C PHE A 594 -1.45 32.42 15.90
N GLU A 595 -2.09 32.24 17.07
CA GLU A 595 -3.12 33.16 17.58
C GLU A 595 -2.57 34.56 17.93
N GLY A 596 -1.26 34.72 18.07
CA GLY A 596 -0.62 36.05 18.21
C GLY A 596 -0.83 37.00 17.02
N ASP A 597 -1.40 36.53 15.91
CA ASP A 597 -1.61 37.32 14.68
C ASP A 597 -2.98 38.03 14.63
N VAL A 598 -3.96 37.59 15.40
CA VAL A 598 -5.33 38.15 15.36
C VAL A 598 -5.52 39.33 16.31
N GLY A 599 -4.66 39.47 17.31
CA GLY A 599 -4.73 40.55 18.31
C GLY A 599 -4.02 41.87 17.96
N ALA A 600 -3.23 41.91 16.89
CA ALA A 600 -2.44 43.10 16.50
C ALA A 600 -3.07 43.91 15.35
N ALA A 601 -4.25 43.57 14.88
CA ALA A 601 -4.97 44.24 13.79
C ALA A 601 -6.34 44.81 14.21
N THR A 602 -6.48 45.21 15.49
CA THR A 602 -7.64 46.01 15.97
C THR A 602 -7.21 47.45 16.25
#